data_29bac2f3dab4860957d196dcfe111ead
#
_entry.id   29bac2f3dab4860957d196dcfe111ead
#
_cell.length_a   1.000
_cell.length_b   1.000
_cell.length_c   1.000
_cell.angle_alpha   90.00
_cell.angle_beta   90.00
_cell.angle_gamma   90.00
#
_symmetry.space_group_name_H-M   'P 1'
#
loop_
_entity.id
_entity.type
_entity.pdbx_description
1 polymer ?
#
loop_
_entity_poly.entity_id
_entity_poly.type
_entity_poly.pdbx_seq_one_letter_code
_entity_poly.pdbx_strand_id
1 'polypeptide(L)'
;MNATIRRGSVHDAEAVAGLHALSWRTAYVGIVPEQALGDGLSEERRALWELRLAAEYGEPANTPELLIAEQAGSAVGFAYLVPQADGRILLDNLHVEPGRTGGGIGRALLGAARSHVARQHPGADLYLEVLCDNTRAVAFYEREGGLRTAEQEGFFPGGFVLPEYEYTWTAADRDQSTS
;
A
#
# COMPACT_ATOMS: atom_id res chain seq x y z
N MET A 1 8.01 0.31 -21.74
CA MET A 1 7.30 -0.95 -21.45
C MET A 1 6.38 -0.72 -20.26
N ASN A 2 5.11 -1.08 -20.37
CA ASN A 2 4.17 -0.96 -19.26
C ASN A 2 4.43 -2.07 -18.23
N ALA A 3 4.26 -1.76 -16.95
CA ALA A 3 4.29 -2.78 -15.91
C ALA A 3 3.02 -3.64 -15.99
N THR A 4 3.14 -4.94 -15.73
CA THR A 4 2.01 -5.86 -15.53
C THR A 4 1.75 -6.04 -14.04
N ILE A 5 0.46 -6.16 -13.66
CA ILE A 5 0.08 -6.42 -12.27
C ILE A 5 -0.25 -7.90 -12.13
N ARG A 6 0.36 -8.55 -11.16
CA ARG A 6 0.08 -9.94 -10.78
C ARG A 6 -0.15 -10.08 -9.27
N ARG A 7 -0.74 -11.20 -8.86
CA ARG A 7 -0.77 -11.57 -7.44
C ARG A 7 0.63 -11.90 -6.96
N GLY A 8 0.91 -11.51 -5.73
CA GLY A 8 2.12 -11.90 -5.03
C GLY A 8 1.98 -13.24 -4.32
N SER A 9 3.11 -13.74 -3.83
CA SER A 9 3.24 -15.00 -3.10
C SER A 9 4.31 -14.89 -2.02
N VAL A 10 4.51 -15.95 -1.25
CA VAL A 10 5.62 -16.04 -0.27
C VAL A 10 7.01 -15.84 -0.89
N HIS A 11 7.15 -16.14 -2.17
CA HIS A 11 8.42 -15.99 -2.89
C HIS A 11 8.77 -14.52 -3.21
N ASP A 12 7.82 -13.62 -3.03
CA ASP A 12 8.02 -12.18 -3.25
C ASP A 12 8.50 -11.42 -2.00
N ALA A 13 8.62 -12.09 -0.86
CA ALA A 13 8.94 -11.47 0.43
C ALA A 13 10.20 -10.60 0.38
N GLU A 14 11.29 -11.10 -0.18
CA GLU A 14 12.57 -10.38 -0.28
C GLU A 14 12.45 -9.15 -1.19
N ALA A 15 11.85 -9.29 -2.37
CA ALA A 15 11.67 -8.17 -3.31
C ALA A 15 10.78 -7.08 -2.74
N VAL A 16 9.68 -7.45 -2.09
CA VAL A 16 8.75 -6.53 -1.43
C VAL A 16 9.42 -5.81 -0.26
N ALA A 17 10.17 -6.54 0.58
CA ALA A 17 10.92 -5.96 1.69
C ALA A 17 11.95 -4.93 1.21
N GLY A 18 12.68 -5.24 0.14
CA GLY A 18 13.64 -4.33 -0.48
C GLY A 18 12.98 -3.06 -1.03
N LEU A 19 11.89 -3.20 -1.79
CA LEU A 19 11.11 -2.07 -2.30
C LEU A 19 10.53 -1.21 -1.16
N HIS A 20 10.03 -1.84 -0.10
CA HIS A 20 9.46 -1.15 1.05
C HIS A 20 10.53 -0.32 1.78
N ALA A 21 11.68 -0.91 2.09
CA ALA A 21 12.77 -0.18 2.76
C ALA A 21 13.32 0.96 1.90
N LEU A 22 13.52 0.73 0.60
CA LEU A 22 13.99 1.75 -0.35
C LEU A 22 13.01 2.91 -0.50
N SER A 23 11.73 2.60 -0.60
CA SER A 23 10.66 3.59 -0.68
C SER A 23 10.60 4.46 0.59
N TRP A 24 10.71 3.85 1.77
CA TRP A 24 10.75 4.57 3.04
C TRP A 24 11.94 5.52 3.14
N ARG A 25 13.13 5.06 2.82
CA ARG A 25 14.35 5.88 2.81
C ARG A 25 14.30 7.04 1.82
N THR A 26 13.44 6.95 0.81
CA THR A 26 13.30 8.01 -0.21
C THR A 26 12.15 8.96 0.12
N ALA A 27 10.98 8.42 0.48
CA ALA A 27 9.76 9.21 0.64
C ALA A 27 9.66 9.90 2.01
N TYR A 28 10.28 9.34 3.04
CA TYR A 28 10.08 9.79 4.43
C TYR A 28 11.26 10.52 5.06
N VAL A 29 12.28 10.81 4.27
CA VAL A 29 13.38 11.70 4.72
C VAL A 29 12.81 13.06 5.12
N GLY A 30 13.12 13.49 6.35
CA GLY A 30 12.61 14.75 6.90
C GLY A 30 11.16 14.70 7.42
N ILE A 31 10.48 13.56 7.28
CA ILE A 31 9.10 13.35 7.79
C ILE A 31 9.12 12.48 9.05
N VAL A 32 9.80 11.33 8.98
CA VAL A 32 9.95 10.42 10.12
C VAL A 32 11.30 10.63 10.81
N PRO A 33 11.45 10.24 12.09
CA PRO A 33 12.74 10.28 12.76
C PRO A 33 13.82 9.53 11.99
N GLU A 34 15.02 10.09 11.91
CA GLU A 34 16.13 9.52 11.14
C GLU A 34 16.47 8.08 11.56
N GLN A 35 16.31 7.76 12.85
CA GLN A 35 16.53 6.41 13.37
C GLN A 35 15.60 5.37 12.73
N ALA A 36 14.41 5.77 12.34
CA ALA A 36 13.44 4.88 11.66
C ALA A 36 13.85 4.54 10.22
N LEU A 37 14.79 5.26 9.63
CA LEU A 37 15.32 5.07 8.28
C LEU A 37 16.73 4.44 8.29
N GLY A 38 17.24 4.08 9.46
CA GLY A 38 18.60 3.59 9.68
C GLY A 38 18.87 2.17 9.16
N ASP A 39 20.01 1.63 9.59
CA ASP A 39 20.54 0.35 9.07
C ASP A 39 19.63 -0.85 9.39
N GLY A 40 18.85 -0.80 10.48
CA GLY A 40 17.91 -1.87 10.86
C GLY A 40 16.68 -1.98 9.97
N LEU A 41 16.32 -0.95 9.20
CA LEU A 41 15.08 -0.91 8.44
C LEU A 41 14.93 -2.07 7.44
N SER A 42 16.00 -2.43 6.74
CA SER A 42 15.95 -3.51 5.74
C SER A 42 15.67 -4.88 6.39
N GLU A 43 16.28 -5.14 7.54
CA GLU A 43 16.07 -6.37 8.30
C GLU A 43 14.65 -6.44 8.89
N GLU A 44 14.18 -5.34 9.46
CA GLU A 44 12.82 -5.23 9.98
C GLU A 44 11.78 -5.47 8.88
N ARG A 45 11.97 -4.91 7.67
CA ARG A 45 11.07 -5.12 6.54
C ARG A 45 11.11 -6.55 6.04
N ARG A 46 12.28 -7.18 6.01
CA ARG A 46 12.40 -8.59 5.64
C ARG A 46 11.62 -9.48 6.62
N ALA A 47 11.87 -9.35 7.91
CA ALA A 47 11.15 -10.10 8.93
C ALA A 47 9.63 -9.90 8.87
N LEU A 48 9.18 -8.65 8.66
CA LEU A 48 7.76 -8.32 8.52
C LEU A 48 7.13 -9.05 7.34
N TRP A 49 7.74 -9.01 6.15
CA TRP A 49 7.15 -9.58 4.95
C TRP A 49 7.23 -11.11 4.92
N GLU A 50 8.29 -11.71 5.44
CA GLU A 50 8.36 -13.15 5.66
C GLU A 50 7.22 -13.63 6.57
N LEU A 51 6.98 -12.93 7.69
CA LEU A 51 5.88 -13.25 8.60
C LEU A 51 4.51 -13.08 7.94
N ARG A 52 4.26 -11.93 7.31
CA ARG A 52 2.95 -11.61 6.69
C ARG A 52 2.57 -12.59 5.59
N LEU A 53 3.52 -12.97 4.74
CA LEU A 53 3.23 -13.82 3.59
C LEU A 53 3.22 -15.32 3.93
N ALA A 54 3.81 -15.72 5.05
CA ALA A 54 3.75 -17.10 5.56
C ALA A 54 2.59 -17.35 6.52
N ALA A 55 1.92 -16.29 7.02
CA ALA A 55 0.85 -16.43 8.00
C ALA A 55 -0.41 -17.08 7.41
N GLU A 56 -1.09 -17.86 8.24
CA GLU A 56 -2.41 -18.41 7.92
C GLU A 56 -3.49 -17.49 8.50
N TYR A 57 -4.39 -17.02 7.65
CA TYR A 57 -5.45 -16.06 8.00
C TYR A 57 -6.83 -16.71 8.15
N GLY A 58 -6.92 -18.03 8.00
CA GLY A 58 -8.16 -18.78 8.09
C GLY A 58 -9.03 -18.61 6.83
N GLU A 59 -10.17 -17.93 6.97
CA GLU A 59 -11.11 -17.76 5.87
C GLU A 59 -10.55 -16.87 4.75
N PRO A 60 -10.87 -17.16 3.47
CA PRO A 60 -10.44 -16.34 2.33
C PRO A 60 -10.80 -14.85 2.46
N ALA A 61 -11.94 -14.53 3.07
CA ALA A 61 -12.39 -13.16 3.29
C ALA A 61 -11.49 -12.37 4.26
N ASN A 62 -10.72 -13.05 5.10
CA ASN A 62 -9.79 -12.45 6.05
C ASN A 62 -8.34 -12.42 5.53
N THR A 63 -8.09 -13.07 4.39
CA THR A 63 -6.74 -13.22 3.84
C THR A 63 -6.31 -11.95 3.13
N PRO A 64 -5.19 -11.33 3.52
CA PRO A 64 -4.63 -10.20 2.80
C PRO A 64 -4.24 -10.55 1.36
N GLU A 65 -4.24 -9.54 0.49
CA GLU A 65 -3.84 -9.68 -0.91
C GLU A 65 -2.60 -8.85 -1.19
N LEU A 66 -1.58 -9.49 -1.74
CA LEU A 66 -0.39 -8.84 -2.27
C LEU A 66 -0.51 -8.70 -3.79
N LEU A 67 -0.35 -7.49 -4.31
CA LEU A 67 -0.28 -7.19 -5.73
C LEU A 67 1.12 -6.69 -6.06
N ILE A 68 1.72 -7.25 -7.11
CA ILE A 68 3.06 -6.90 -7.59
C ILE A 68 2.94 -6.24 -8.96
N ALA A 69 3.55 -5.08 -9.11
CA ALA A 69 3.84 -4.50 -10.42
C ALA A 69 5.18 -5.04 -10.90
N GLU A 70 5.18 -5.73 -12.03
CA GLU A 70 6.37 -6.36 -12.60
C GLU A 70 6.70 -5.73 -13.96
N GLN A 71 7.98 -5.45 -14.18
CA GLN A 71 8.49 -4.93 -15.45
C GLN A 71 9.80 -5.63 -15.77
N ALA A 72 9.89 -6.20 -16.96
CA ALA A 72 11.06 -6.97 -17.43
C ALA A 72 11.51 -8.07 -16.44
N GLY A 73 10.55 -8.75 -15.80
CA GLY A 73 10.80 -9.84 -14.85
C GLY A 73 11.22 -9.39 -13.44
N SER A 74 11.20 -8.08 -13.16
CA SER A 74 11.54 -7.54 -11.85
C SER A 74 10.34 -6.83 -11.21
N ALA A 75 10.16 -7.02 -9.91
CA ALA A 75 9.18 -6.26 -9.13
C ALA A 75 9.62 -4.79 -9.05
N VAL A 76 8.75 -3.88 -9.49
CA VAL A 76 9.00 -2.43 -9.51
C VAL A 76 8.02 -1.65 -8.66
N GLY A 77 7.11 -2.33 -8.00
CA GLY A 77 6.15 -1.77 -7.06
C GLY A 77 5.25 -2.84 -6.50
N PHE A 78 4.55 -2.50 -5.43
CA PHE A 78 3.58 -3.43 -4.82
C PHE A 78 2.47 -2.67 -4.09
N ALA A 79 1.36 -3.36 -3.89
CA ALA A 79 0.26 -2.95 -3.01
C ALA A 79 -0.11 -4.12 -2.10
N TYR A 80 -0.47 -3.82 -0.85
CA TYR A 80 -0.90 -4.82 0.12
C TYR A 80 -2.23 -4.42 0.74
N LEU A 81 -3.22 -5.29 0.59
CA LEU A 81 -4.60 -5.09 1.02
C LEU A 81 -4.89 -5.97 2.23
N VAL A 82 -5.44 -5.39 3.28
CA VAL A 82 -5.73 -6.09 4.54
C VAL A 82 -7.19 -5.92 4.92
N PRO A 83 -8.01 -6.99 4.90
CA PRO A 83 -9.36 -6.93 5.42
C PRO A 83 -9.38 -6.52 6.91
N GLN A 84 -10.30 -5.64 7.27
CA GLN A 84 -10.44 -5.11 8.61
C GLN A 84 -11.69 -5.65 9.30
N ALA A 85 -11.69 -5.66 10.64
CA ALA A 85 -12.81 -6.16 11.43
C ALA A 85 -14.12 -5.36 11.26
N ASP A 86 -14.02 -4.11 10.82
CA ASP A 86 -15.17 -3.25 10.52
C ASP A 86 -15.77 -3.49 9.12
N GLY A 87 -15.21 -4.43 8.36
CA GLY A 87 -15.66 -4.80 7.01
C GLY A 87 -15.06 -3.96 5.90
N ARG A 88 -14.23 -2.97 6.21
CA ARG A 88 -13.47 -2.20 5.22
C ARG A 88 -12.19 -2.94 4.81
N ILE A 89 -11.59 -2.52 3.72
CA ILE A 89 -10.29 -3.04 3.26
C ILE A 89 -9.25 -1.92 3.37
N LEU A 90 -8.21 -2.16 4.14
CA LEU A 90 -7.07 -1.25 4.27
C LEU A 90 -6.06 -1.50 3.14
N LEU A 91 -5.75 -0.49 2.37
CA LEU A 91 -4.55 -0.46 1.54
C LEU A 91 -3.36 -0.07 2.43
N ASP A 92 -2.79 -1.06 3.10
CA ASP A 92 -1.73 -0.88 4.10
C ASP A 92 -0.41 -0.40 3.49
N ASN A 93 -0.14 -0.82 2.26
CA ASN A 93 1.04 -0.40 1.51
C ASN A 93 0.71 -0.15 0.04
N LEU A 94 1.28 0.91 -0.52
CA LEU A 94 1.38 1.18 -1.95
C LEU A 94 2.73 1.84 -2.22
N HIS A 95 3.65 1.10 -2.79
CA HIS A 95 5.00 1.58 -3.06
C HIS A 95 5.41 1.31 -4.50
N VAL A 96 6.11 2.27 -5.09
CA VAL A 96 6.74 2.18 -6.42
C VAL A 96 8.23 2.44 -6.25
N GLU A 97 9.05 1.69 -6.97
CA GLU A 97 10.49 1.85 -6.97
C GLU A 97 10.87 3.34 -7.22
N PRO A 98 11.69 3.95 -6.35
CA PRO A 98 12.18 5.30 -6.58
C PRO A 98 12.83 5.44 -7.96
N GLY A 99 12.52 6.54 -8.66
CA GLY A 99 12.96 6.75 -10.05
C GLY A 99 11.98 6.22 -11.12
N ARG A 100 11.03 5.35 -10.75
CA ARG A 100 9.95 4.89 -11.66
C ARG A 100 8.60 5.54 -11.34
N THR A 101 8.56 6.41 -10.37
CA THR A 101 7.36 7.18 -10.01
C THR A 101 7.01 8.17 -11.13
N GLY A 102 5.70 8.38 -11.35
CA GLY A 102 5.21 9.23 -12.46
C GLY A 102 4.97 8.47 -13.77
N GLY A 103 5.43 7.22 -13.86
CA GLY A 103 5.21 6.35 -15.04
C GLY A 103 3.89 5.55 -15.03
N GLY A 104 2.94 5.87 -14.15
CA GLY A 104 1.63 5.21 -14.09
C GLY A 104 1.57 3.91 -13.29
N ILE A 105 2.70 3.42 -12.74
CA ILE A 105 2.75 2.16 -11.97
C ILE A 105 1.87 2.24 -10.73
N GLY A 106 1.96 3.33 -9.96
CA GLY A 106 1.12 3.53 -8.77
C GLY A 106 -0.37 3.56 -9.10
N ARG A 107 -0.75 4.20 -10.20
CA ARG A 107 -2.13 4.22 -10.71
C ARG A 107 -2.60 2.83 -11.10
N ALA A 108 -1.75 2.04 -11.77
CA ALA A 108 -2.07 0.67 -12.15
C ALA A 108 -2.28 -0.23 -10.93
N LEU A 109 -1.41 -0.11 -9.90
CA LEU A 109 -1.54 -0.84 -8.63
C LEU A 109 -2.82 -0.44 -7.88
N LEU A 110 -3.11 0.85 -7.76
CA LEU A 110 -4.34 1.32 -7.10
C LEU A 110 -5.59 0.88 -7.86
N GLY A 111 -5.57 0.92 -9.18
CA GLY A 111 -6.65 0.42 -10.02
C GLY A 111 -6.89 -1.09 -9.84
N ALA A 112 -5.81 -1.88 -9.78
CA ALA A 112 -5.89 -3.31 -9.51
C ALA A 112 -6.40 -3.61 -8.09
N ALA A 113 -5.97 -2.82 -7.09
CA ALA A 113 -6.47 -2.92 -5.72
C ALA A 113 -7.97 -2.64 -5.64
N ARG A 114 -8.45 -1.55 -6.25
CA ARG A 114 -9.89 -1.22 -6.33
C ARG A 114 -10.69 -2.33 -7.03
N SER A 115 -10.16 -2.87 -8.12
CA SER A 115 -10.79 -3.97 -8.85
C SER A 115 -10.83 -5.27 -8.02
N HIS A 116 -9.77 -5.56 -7.26
CA HIS A 116 -9.74 -6.70 -6.35
C HIS A 116 -10.83 -6.57 -5.28
N VAL A 117 -10.91 -5.41 -4.62
CA VAL A 117 -11.92 -5.15 -3.59
C VAL A 117 -13.34 -5.28 -4.15
N ALA A 118 -13.61 -4.72 -5.34
CA ALA A 118 -14.93 -4.82 -5.95
C ALA A 118 -15.35 -6.26 -6.24
N ARG A 119 -14.40 -7.13 -6.61
CA ARG A 119 -14.70 -8.54 -6.94
C ARG A 119 -14.74 -9.46 -5.71
N GLN A 120 -13.83 -9.28 -4.76
CA GLN A 120 -13.65 -10.21 -3.64
C GLN A 120 -14.37 -9.75 -2.36
N HIS A 121 -14.62 -8.45 -2.24
CA HIS A 121 -15.25 -7.83 -1.08
C HIS A 121 -16.36 -6.86 -1.54
N PRO A 122 -17.41 -7.36 -2.24
CA PRO A 122 -18.45 -6.49 -2.76
C PRO A 122 -19.15 -5.73 -1.63
N GLY A 123 -19.31 -4.42 -1.81
CA GLY A 123 -19.87 -3.53 -0.79
C GLY A 123 -18.88 -2.99 0.25
N ALA A 124 -17.65 -3.49 0.32
CA ALA A 124 -16.63 -2.94 1.21
C ALA A 124 -16.02 -1.65 0.66
N ASP A 125 -15.75 -0.67 1.51
CA ASP A 125 -14.95 0.50 1.17
C ASP A 125 -13.46 0.16 1.19
N LEU A 126 -12.70 0.74 0.26
CA LEU A 126 -11.24 0.73 0.29
C LEU A 126 -10.77 2.02 0.94
N TYR A 127 -9.87 1.93 1.91
CA TYR A 127 -9.28 3.10 2.53
C TYR A 127 -7.77 2.93 2.75
N LEU A 128 -7.09 4.03 2.97
CA LEU A 128 -5.68 4.07 3.36
C LEU A 128 -5.43 5.22 4.33
N GLU A 129 -4.28 5.15 4.99
CA GLU A 129 -3.73 6.19 5.84
C GLU A 129 -2.43 6.70 5.22
N VAL A 130 -2.25 8.00 5.20
CA VAL A 130 -1.06 8.66 4.63
C VAL A 130 -0.59 9.78 5.51
N LEU A 131 0.73 9.86 5.76
CA LEU A 131 1.32 10.96 6.52
C LEU A 131 0.96 12.30 5.89
N CYS A 132 0.45 13.25 6.69
CA CYS A 132 0.05 14.58 6.22
C CYS A 132 1.20 15.30 5.49
N ASP A 133 2.42 15.12 5.94
CA ASP A 133 3.62 15.75 5.35
C ASP A 133 4.10 15.05 4.06
N ASN A 134 3.58 13.86 3.73
CA ASN A 134 3.82 13.22 2.45
C ASN A 134 2.93 13.83 1.36
N THR A 135 3.15 15.11 1.07
CA THR A 135 2.32 15.92 0.16
C THR A 135 2.22 15.34 -1.25
N ARG A 136 3.26 14.61 -1.67
CA ARG A 136 3.27 13.94 -2.98
C ARG A 136 2.27 12.79 -3.03
N ALA A 137 2.23 11.95 -2.00
CA ALA A 137 1.27 10.86 -1.90
C ALA A 137 -0.16 11.40 -1.71
N VAL A 138 -0.34 12.42 -0.88
CA VAL A 138 -1.63 13.12 -0.70
C VAL A 138 -2.17 13.59 -2.05
N ALA A 139 -1.39 14.35 -2.82
CA ALA A 139 -1.79 14.83 -4.15
C ALA A 139 -2.07 13.68 -5.14
N PHE A 140 -1.36 12.57 -5.03
CA PHE A 140 -1.61 11.37 -5.83
C PHE A 140 -2.99 10.77 -5.51
N TYR A 141 -3.29 10.53 -4.23
CA TYR A 141 -4.58 9.92 -3.84
C TYR A 141 -5.77 10.81 -4.16
N GLU A 142 -5.66 12.12 -3.98
CA GLU A 142 -6.71 13.08 -4.38
C GLU A 142 -6.96 13.05 -5.89
N ARG A 143 -5.90 13.04 -6.70
CA ARG A 143 -6.02 12.94 -8.16
C ARG A 143 -6.63 11.61 -8.61
N GLU A 144 -6.40 10.54 -7.90
CA GLU A 144 -6.98 9.22 -8.18
C GLU A 144 -8.40 9.04 -7.57
N GLY A 145 -9.01 10.12 -7.10
CA GLY A 145 -10.40 10.16 -6.65
C GLY A 145 -10.63 9.69 -5.21
N GLY A 146 -9.59 9.63 -4.39
CA GLY A 146 -9.72 9.40 -2.96
C GLY A 146 -10.38 10.59 -2.26
N LEU A 147 -11.34 10.32 -1.40
CA LEU A 147 -11.99 11.32 -0.56
C LEU A 147 -11.32 11.31 0.82
N ARG A 148 -10.88 12.47 1.29
CA ARG A 148 -10.37 12.60 2.66
C ARG A 148 -11.53 12.45 3.64
N THR A 149 -11.49 11.39 4.45
CA THR A 149 -12.56 11.01 5.37
C THR A 149 -12.20 11.25 6.84
N ALA A 150 -10.92 11.30 7.17
CA ALA A 150 -10.46 11.58 8.52
C ALA A 150 -9.06 12.22 8.56
N GLU A 151 -8.73 12.82 9.69
CA GLU A 151 -7.38 13.19 10.12
C GLU A 151 -7.19 12.63 11.51
N GLN A 152 -6.07 11.94 11.74
CA GLN A 152 -5.81 11.22 12.98
C GLN A 152 -4.30 11.20 13.31
N GLU A 153 -3.98 10.73 14.49
CA GLU A 153 -2.60 10.45 14.89
C GLU A 153 -2.24 9.01 14.52
N GLY A 154 -1.22 8.83 13.69
CA GLY A 154 -0.62 7.53 13.39
C GLY A 154 0.46 7.18 14.41
N PHE A 155 0.40 5.97 14.95
CA PHE A 155 1.36 5.42 15.92
C PHE A 155 2.30 4.45 15.21
N PHE A 156 3.60 4.75 15.25
CA PHE A 156 4.60 4.00 14.50
C PHE A 156 5.47 3.14 15.41
N PRO A 157 5.98 1.99 14.91
CA PRO A 157 7.04 1.25 15.59
C PRO A 157 8.22 2.17 15.88
N GLY A 158 8.75 2.13 17.10
CA GLY A 158 9.78 3.09 17.54
C GLY A 158 9.23 4.20 18.44
N GLY A 159 7.91 4.24 18.64
CA GLY A 159 7.26 5.09 19.66
C GLY A 159 7.07 6.55 19.25
N PHE A 160 7.10 6.87 17.97
CA PHE A 160 6.76 8.21 17.49
C PHE A 160 5.34 8.27 16.93
N VAL A 161 4.76 9.47 16.97
CA VAL A 161 3.40 9.77 16.51
C VAL A 161 3.46 10.87 15.47
N LEU A 162 2.78 10.67 14.34
CA LEU A 162 2.71 11.65 13.26
C LEU A 162 1.27 11.79 12.76
N PRO A 163 0.85 12.98 12.31
CA PRO A 163 -0.48 13.18 11.76
C PRO A 163 -0.65 12.46 10.42
N GLU A 164 -1.78 11.83 10.25
CA GLU A 164 -2.18 11.11 9.04
C GLU A 164 -3.54 11.57 8.55
N TYR A 165 -3.73 11.56 7.23
CA TYR A 165 -5.04 11.63 6.59
C TYR A 165 -5.52 10.22 6.24
N GLU A 166 -6.83 9.96 6.42
CA GLU A 166 -7.50 8.82 5.82
C GLU A 166 -8.11 9.23 4.47
N TYR A 167 -7.87 8.43 3.44
CA TYR A 167 -8.52 8.55 2.14
C TYR A 167 -9.33 7.30 1.84
N THR A 168 -10.57 7.48 1.36
CA THR A 168 -11.51 6.40 1.09
C THR A 168 -12.03 6.45 -0.34
N TRP A 169 -12.16 5.28 -0.95
CA TRP A 169 -12.91 5.02 -2.17
C TRP A 169 -14.11 4.15 -1.79
N THR A 170 -15.32 4.73 -1.85
CA THR A 170 -16.52 4.01 -1.43
C THR A 170 -16.92 2.94 -2.43
N ALA A 171 -17.67 1.93 -1.96
CA ALA A 171 -18.23 0.92 -2.84
C ALA A 171 -19.15 1.54 -3.93
N ALA A 172 -19.93 2.56 -3.56
CA ALA A 172 -20.83 3.27 -4.47
C ALA A 172 -20.10 3.98 -5.61
N ASP A 173 -18.91 4.59 -5.34
CA ASP A 173 -18.15 5.31 -6.36
C ASP A 173 -17.49 4.36 -7.36
N ARG A 174 -17.23 3.10 -6.97
CA ARG A 174 -16.64 2.10 -7.84
C ARG A 174 -17.62 1.58 -8.90
N ASP A 175 -18.89 1.49 -8.58
CA ASP A 175 -19.93 1.02 -9.51
C ASP A 175 -20.19 2.01 -10.65
N GLN A 176 -19.95 3.30 -10.42
CA GLN A 176 -20.14 4.35 -11.44
C GLN A 176 -18.99 4.42 -12.47
N SER A 177 -17.82 3.83 -12.17
CA SER A 177 -16.65 3.85 -13.05
C SER A 177 -16.65 2.74 -14.10
N THR A 178 -17.67 1.88 -14.15
CA THR A 178 -17.80 0.71 -15.03
C THR A 178 -18.88 0.88 -16.12
N SER A 179 -19.42 2.09 -16.27
CA SER A 179 -20.45 2.41 -17.27
C SER A 179 -19.89 3.19 -18.44
#